data_32d8ddc44c22dbee949dd8ba72c4850b
#
_entry.id   32d8ddc44c22dbee949dd8ba72c4850b
#
_cell.length_a   1.000
_cell.length_b   1.000
_cell.length_c   1.000
_cell.angle_alpha   90.00
_cell.angle_beta   90.00
_cell.angle_gamma   90.00
#
_symmetry.space_group_name_H-M   'P 1'
#
loop_
_entity.id
_entity.type
_entity.pdbx_description
1 polymer ?
#
loop_
_entity_poly.entity_id
_entity_poly.type
_entity_poly.pdbx_seq_one_letter_code
_entity_poly.pdbx_strand_id
1 'polypeptide(L)'
;DATPSKEVYDAVNRVRERVGMPTYTFGTKSQAEMREIIRHERRIEFAGEGLYYNDIRRWMTAERVMNAVIQDYAGTDIAVRAFDPDRDYWWPVPADQILLNKKLEQNPNY
;
A
#
# COMPACT_ATOMS: atom_id res chain seq x y z
N ASP A 1 -3.55 15.41 17.79
CA ASP A 1 -3.65 14.07 17.16
C ASP A 1 -4.31 13.10 18.15
N ALA A 2 -5.38 12.44 17.70
CA ALA A 2 -6.08 11.47 18.55
C ALA A 2 -5.16 10.26 18.81
N THR A 3 -5.10 9.83 20.06
CA THR A 3 -4.42 8.58 20.43
C THR A 3 -5.24 7.40 19.93
N PRO A 4 -4.65 6.39 19.28
CA PRO A 4 -5.36 5.19 18.87
C PRO A 4 -5.99 4.47 20.07
N SER A 5 -7.17 3.84 19.85
CA SER A 5 -7.85 3.10 20.91
C SER A 5 -7.05 1.87 21.35
N LYS A 6 -7.35 1.37 22.56
CA LYS A 6 -6.70 0.16 23.07
C LYS A 6 -6.89 -1.05 22.15
N GLU A 7 -8.05 -1.19 21.52
CA GLU A 7 -8.36 -2.28 20.59
C GLU A 7 -7.40 -2.32 19.39
N VAL A 8 -6.97 -1.15 18.90
CA VAL A 8 -5.99 -1.06 17.80
C VAL A 8 -4.64 -1.62 18.25
N TYR A 9 -4.19 -1.25 19.45
CA TYR A 9 -2.95 -1.80 20.02
C TYR A 9 -3.05 -3.31 20.24
N ASP A 10 -4.16 -3.79 20.81
CA ASP A 10 -4.39 -5.21 21.07
C ASP A 10 -4.38 -6.02 19.76
N ALA A 11 -4.99 -5.49 18.70
CA ALA A 11 -5.01 -6.14 17.39
C ALA A 11 -3.60 -6.27 16.78
N VAL A 12 -2.82 -5.18 16.76
CA VAL A 12 -1.44 -5.18 16.26
C VAL A 12 -0.55 -6.09 17.10
N ASN A 13 -0.65 -6.00 18.42
CA ASN A 13 0.17 -6.79 19.33
C ASN A 13 -0.12 -8.28 19.20
N ARG A 14 -1.36 -8.70 18.96
CA ARG A 14 -1.70 -10.11 18.70
C ARG A 14 -0.94 -10.69 17.51
N VAL A 15 -0.80 -9.91 16.43
CA VAL A 15 -0.02 -10.33 15.25
C VAL A 15 1.46 -10.49 15.63
N ARG A 16 2.01 -9.52 16.35
CA ARG A 16 3.42 -9.49 16.74
C ARG A 16 3.78 -10.59 17.75
N GLU A 17 2.94 -10.81 18.75
CA GLU A 17 3.10 -11.88 19.77
C GLU A 17 3.15 -13.27 19.15
N ARG A 18 2.31 -13.52 18.13
CA ARG A 18 2.28 -14.80 17.40
C ARG A 18 3.66 -15.22 16.88
N VAL A 19 4.49 -14.26 16.50
CA VAL A 19 5.83 -14.50 15.93
C VAL A 19 6.97 -14.06 16.88
N GLY A 20 6.66 -13.80 18.15
CA GLY A 20 7.66 -13.45 19.16
C GLY A 20 8.25 -12.04 19.00
N MET A 21 7.61 -11.14 18.29
CA MET A 21 8.06 -9.76 18.11
C MET A 21 7.67 -8.87 19.30
N PRO A 22 8.50 -7.85 19.64
CA PRO A 22 8.18 -6.91 20.71
C PRO A 22 6.84 -6.20 20.45
N THR A 23 6.03 -6.07 21.50
CA THR A 23 4.73 -5.39 21.46
C THR A 23 4.84 -3.89 21.66
N TYR A 24 3.81 -3.15 21.26
CA TYR A 24 3.70 -1.72 21.50
C TYR A 24 2.89 -1.44 22.76
N THR A 25 3.43 -0.59 23.66
CA THR A 25 2.73 -0.15 24.85
C THR A 25 1.60 0.81 24.50
N PHE A 26 0.42 0.61 25.06
CA PHE A 26 -0.73 1.48 24.85
C PHE A 26 -0.41 2.96 25.13
N GLY A 27 -0.87 3.85 24.27
CA GLY A 27 -0.70 5.29 24.42
C GLY A 27 0.66 5.85 23.99
N THR A 28 1.61 5.00 23.52
CA THR A 28 2.96 5.45 23.13
C THR A 28 3.09 5.89 21.68
N LYS A 29 2.05 5.69 20.86
CA LYS A 29 2.05 6.00 19.43
C LYS A 29 0.93 6.97 19.09
N SER A 30 1.21 7.95 18.25
CA SER A 30 0.21 8.78 17.61
C SER A 30 -0.59 7.99 16.58
N GLN A 31 -1.71 8.53 16.14
CA GLN A 31 -2.52 7.93 15.08
C GLN A 31 -1.73 7.75 13.76
N ALA A 32 -0.89 8.73 13.42
CA ALA A 32 -0.07 8.67 12.22
C ALA A 32 0.98 7.56 12.30
N GLU A 33 1.71 7.46 13.42
CA GLU A 33 2.69 6.39 13.65
C GLU A 33 2.01 5.01 13.65
N MET A 34 0.88 4.87 14.33
CA MET A 34 0.15 3.60 14.38
C MET A 34 -0.35 3.18 12.98
N ARG A 35 -0.77 4.13 12.15
CA ARG A 35 -1.15 3.85 10.75
C ARG A 35 0.02 3.28 9.95
N GLU A 36 1.21 3.87 10.07
CA GLU A 36 2.40 3.35 9.38
C GLU A 36 2.84 1.97 9.94
N ILE A 37 2.72 1.75 11.25
CA ILE A 37 2.94 0.44 11.86
C ILE A 37 1.99 -0.61 11.27
N ILE A 38 0.68 -0.34 11.22
CA ILE A 38 -0.32 -1.26 10.67
C ILE A 38 -0.04 -1.56 9.18
N ARG A 39 0.30 -0.54 8.40
CA ARG A 39 0.66 -0.71 6.99
C ARG A 39 1.90 -1.58 6.81
N HIS A 40 2.89 -1.39 7.69
CA HIS A 40 4.12 -2.18 7.68
C HIS A 40 3.87 -3.64 8.06
N GLU A 41 3.15 -3.90 9.16
CA GLU A 41 2.76 -5.26 9.56
C GLU A 41 1.97 -5.95 8.45
N ARG A 42 1.00 -5.24 7.85
CA ARG A 42 0.21 -5.78 6.74
C ARG A 42 1.08 -6.14 5.53
N ARG A 43 2.08 -5.31 5.20
CA ARG A 43 3.01 -5.60 4.11
C ARG A 43 3.84 -6.85 4.36
N ILE A 44 4.26 -7.08 5.60
CA ILE A 44 5.05 -8.25 6.00
C ILE A 44 4.17 -9.50 6.01
N GLU A 45 3.03 -9.45 6.67
CA GLU A 45 2.11 -10.59 6.82
C GLU A 45 1.59 -11.10 5.47
N PHE A 46 1.35 -10.21 4.52
CA PHE A 46 0.86 -10.56 3.18
C PHE A 46 1.95 -10.53 2.10
N ALA A 47 3.21 -10.72 2.48
CA ALA A 47 4.31 -10.78 1.53
C ALA A 47 4.11 -11.97 0.57
N GLY A 48 4.15 -11.70 -0.75
CA GLY A 48 3.95 -12.72 -1.78
C GLY A 48 2.49 -13.07 -2.10
N GLU A 49 1.50 -12.49 -1.39
CA GLU A 49 0.07 -12.76 -1.62
C GLU A 49 -0.60 -11.82 -2.64
N GLY A 50 0.15 -10.91 -3.26
CA GLY A 50 -0.36 -9.99 -4.28
C GLY A 50 -1.22 -8.84 -3.76
N LEU A 51 -1.39 -8.69 -2.45
CA LEU A 51 -2.27 -7.68 -1.86
C LEU A 51 -1.65 -6.29 -1.78
N TYR A 52 -0.33 -6.21 -1.69
CA TYR A 52 0.38 -4.95 -1.43
C TYR A 52 0.13 -3.89 -2.51
N TYR A 53 0.07 -4.27 -3.78
CA TYR A 53 -0.20 -3.32 -4.87
C TYR A 53 -1.56 -2.65 -4.73
N ASN A 54 -2.59 -3.42 -4.38
CA ASN A 54 -3.92 -2.89 -4.14
C ASN A 54 -3.95 -1.99 -2.90
N ASP A 55 -3.23 -2.36 -1.84
CA ASP A 55 -3.12 -1.59 -0.61
C ASP A 55 -2.52 -0.20 -0.84
N ILE A 56 -1.38 -0.11 -1.52
CA ILE A 56 -0.72 1.19 -1.78
C ILE A 56 -1.54 2.09 -2.69
N ARG A 57 -2.34 1.53 -3.61
CA ARG A 57 -3.28 2.30 -4.44
C ARG A 57 -4.45 2.83 -3.61
N ARG A 58 -5.15 2.00 -2.86
CA ARG A 58 -6.28 2.45 -2.02
C ARG A 58 -5.88 3.40 -0.89
N TRP A 59 -4.63 3.34 -0.43
CA TRP A 59 -4.07 4.28 0.55
C TRP A 59 -3.54 5.55 -0.08
N MET A 60 -3.55 5.67 -1.40
CA MET A 60 -2.97 6.78 -2.16
C MET A 60 -1.50 7.01 -1.80
N THR A 61 -0.72 5.93 -1.70
CA THR A 61 0.70 5.95 -1.36
C THR A 61 1.59 5.34 -2.45
N ALA A 62 0.99 4.87 -3.55
CA ALA A 62 1.72 4.20 -4.63
C ALA A 62 2.79 5.09 -5.26
N GLU A 63 2.50 6.37 -5.50
CA GLU A 63 3.46 7.35 -5.98
C GLU A 63 4.75 7.38 -5.15
N ARG A 64 4.62 7.40 -3.82
CA ARG A 64 5.77 7.45 -2.90
C ARG A 64 6.61 6.19 -2.90
N VAL A 65 6.00 5.02 -3.08
CA VAL A 65 6.67 3.72 -2.91
C VAL A 65 7.04 3.03 -4.22
N MET A 66 6.42 3.44 -5.34
CA MET A 66 6.66 2.81 -6.64
C MET A 66 7.66 3.58 -7.50
N ASN A 67 7.82 4.89 -7.31
CA ASN A 67 8.82 5.68 -8.03
C ASN A 67 10.22 5.41 -7.45
N ALA A 68 10.83 4.30 -7.88
CA ALA A 68 12.13 3.86 -7.36
C ALA A 68 12.92 3.09 -8.41
N VAL A 69 14.23 3.15 -8.26
CA VAL A 69 15.15 2.26 -8.98
C VAL A 69 15.05 0.87 -8.36
N ILE A 70 14.94 -0.15 -9.21
CA ILE A 70 15.05 -1.55 -8.81
C ILE A 70 16.48 -1.98 -9.00
N GLN A 71 17.09 -2.49 -7.94
CA GLN A 71 18.45 -2.99 -7.96
C GLN A 71 18.46 -4.52 -7.76
N ASP A 72 19.47 -5.17 -8.32
CA ASP A 72 19.77 -6.57 -8.01
C ASP A 72 20.46 -6.70 -6.64
N TYR A 73 20.81 -7.92 -6.26
CA TYR A 73 21.48 -8.21 -4.98
C TYR A 73 22.91 -7.62 -4.89
N ALA A 74 23.51 -7.26 -6.01
CA ALA A 74 24.83 -6.63 -6.08
C ALA A 74 24.74 -5.10 -6.08
N GLY A 75 23.53 -4.52 -6.06
CA GLY A 75 23.31 -3.09 -6.11
C GLY A 75 23.33 -2.50 -7.51
N THR A 76 23.27 -3.34 -8.56
CA THR A 76 23.21 -2.87 -9.95
C THR A 76 21.78 -2.46 -10.30
N ASP A 77 21.62 -1.30 -10.93
CA ASP A 77 20.33 -0.81 -11.38
C ASP A 77 19.81 -1.67 -12.54
N ILE A 78 18.67 -2.36 -12.33
CA ILE A 78 18.06 -3.22 -13.36
C ILE A 78 16.89 -2.52 -14.06
N ALA A 79 16.12 -1.70 -13.36
CA ALA A 79 14.98 -1.02 -13.92
C ALA A 79 14.60 0.20 -13.08
N VAL A 80 13.93 1.16 -13.71
CA VAL A 80 13.28 2.29 -13.02
C VAL A 80 11.78 2.11 -13.12
N ARG A 81 11.10 2.08 -11.97
CA ARG A 81 9.64 2.13 -11.94
C ARG A 81 9.20 3.58 -11.96
N ALA A 82 8.20 3.87 -12.79
CA ALA A 82 7.54 5.16 -12.85
C ALA A 82 6.05 4.96 -12.61
N PHE A 83 5.49 5.67 -11.65
CA PHE A 83 4.08 5.70 -11.33
C PHE A 83 3.59 7.13 -11.53
N ASP A 84 2.61 7.30 -12.40
CA ASP A 84 1.97 8.58 -12.68
C ASP A 84 0.70 8.71 -11.80
N PRO A 85 0.68 9.61 -10.80
CA PRO A 85 -0.47 9.74 -9.90
C PRO A 85 -1.76 10.19 -10.61
N ASP A 86 -1.65 10.90 -11.73
CA ASP A 86 -2.80 11.40 -12.47
C ASP A 86 -3.46 10.31 -13.33
N ARG A 87 -2.78 9.17 -13.53
CA ARG A 87 -3.24 8.04 -14.33
C ARG A 87 -3.30 6.75 -13.54
N ASP A 88 -2.21 6.32 -12.92
CA ASP A 88 -1.97 4.93 -12.52
C ASP A 88 -2.72 4.50 -11.25
N TYR A 89 -3.40 5.40 -10.55
CA TYR A 89 -4.34 5.04 -9.48
C TYR A 89 -5.60 4.35 -10.01
N TRP A 90 -5.92 4.52 -11.28
CA TRP A 90 -7.06 3.90 -11.95
C TRP A 90 -6.57 2.84 -12.94
N TRP A 91 -7.45 1.92 -13.29
CA TRP A 91 -7.20 1.03 -14.42
C TRP A 91 -7.88 1.61 -15.66
N PRO A 92 -7.29 1.42 -16.86
CA PRO A 92 -7.99 1.80 -18.08
C PRO A 92 -9.26 0.98 -18.24
N VAL A 93 -10.32 1.61 -18.71
CA VAL A 93 -11.51 0.89 -19.15
C VAL A 93 -11.13 0.13 -20.42
N PRO A 94 -11.38 -1.19 -20.49
CA PRO A 94 -11.04 -1.98 -21.67
C PRO A 94 -11.66 -1.40 -22.94
N ALA A 95 -10.89 -1.31 -24.02
CA ALA A 95 -11.34 -0.69 -25.28
C ALA A 95 -12.61 -1.34 -25.83
N ASP A 96 -12.74 -2.66 -25.72
CA ASP A 96 -13.92 -3.40 -26.14
C ASP A 96 -15.19 -2.95 -25.43
N GLN A 97 -15.10 -2.59 -24.15
CA GLN A 97 -16.24 -2.10 -23.37
C GLN A 97 -16.68 -0.71 -23.83
N ILE A 98 -15.73 0.15 -24.19
CA ILE A 98 -16.03 1.49 -24.76
C ILE A 98 -16.67 1.34 -26.12
N LEU A 99 -16.23 0.39 -26.95
CA LEU A 99 -16.84 0.11 -28.26
C LEU A 99 -18.30 -0.37 -28.16
N LEU A 100 -18.58 -1.20 -27.14
CA LEU A 100 -19.92 -1.73 -26.90
C LEU A 100 -20.87 -0.71 -26.27
N ASN A 101 -20.35 0.15 -25.40
CA ASN A 101 -21.14 1.14 -24.69
C ASN A 101 -20.63 2.57 -24.97
N LYS A 102 -21.28 3.25 -25.93
CA LYS A 102 -20.94 4.62 -26.33
C LYS A 102 -21.06 5.69 -25.25
N LYS A 103 -21.65 5.36 -24.09
CA LYS A 103 -21.78 6.25 -22.94
C LYS A 103 -20.65 6.05 -21.92
N LEU A 104 -19.80 5.05 -22.13
CA LEU A 104 -18.69 4.76 -21.25
C LEU A 104 -17.48 5.61 -21.66
N GLU A 105 -16.97 6.37 -20.73
CA GLU A 105 -15.80 7.23 -20.92
C GLU A 105 -14.55 6.54 -20.35
N GLN A 106 -13.40 6.81 -20.94
CA GLN A 106 -12.12 6.34 -20.45
C GLN A 106 -11.73 7.07 -19.17
N ASN A 107 -11.02 6.37 -18.29
CA ASN A 107 -10.39 7.01 -17.12
C ASN A 107 -9.35 8.04 -17.59
N PRO A 108 -9.09 9.09 -16.77
CA PRO A 108 -8.16 10.16 -17.14
C PRO A 108 -6.78 9.65 -17.58
N ASN A 109 -6.21 10.30 -18.60
CA ASN A 109 -4.85 10.09 -19.09
C ASN A 109 -4.54 8.70 -19.69
N TYR A 110 -5.59 7.95 -20.11
CA TYR A 110 -5.46 6.74 -20.92
C TYR A 110 -5.88 6.93 -22.37
#